data_97dbd18b85ef77fe087ed7d712abc39b
#
_entry.id   97dbd18b85ef77fe087ed7d712abc39b
#
_cell.length_a   1.000
_cell.length_b   1.000
_cell.length_c   1.000
_cell.angle_alpha   90.00
_cell.angle_beta   90.00
_cell.angle_gamma   90.00
#
_symmetry.space_group_name_H-M   'P 1'
#
loop_
_entity.id
_entity.type
_entity.pdbx_description
1 polymer ?
#
loop_
_entity_poly.entity_id
_entity_poly.type
_entity_poly.pdbx_seq_one_letter_code
_entity_poly.pdbx_strand_id
1 'polypeptide(L)'
;MLNKVAGILRQDTAVGYYRIGQVVMFLDKITKYKCRITPFTGRNLPKTIGETWEKGQAWNDKLLMAIAGGSDVILTNTIIDDDEIIKIMDLRKWSNAKWVVDIDDNLYAASNDNPGQGVRKARANIERCFGLADGVIVSVPSLKKLYSKFNDNIYINPNGIDFSWFKAKPKKHKGIRIGWRGAWGHKADLELVKPAIKKLKEKYDVTFVTFGAEHDYYDEHHNWVPFIHNPDEPKQLAYTEKLADLNLDIAVVPLIDSAYNRCKSNLAILEFSAIKVPVVASPTENQKDMPISYAKTNHDWYGELEKLIKDKELREKQGQEQNKFARKNYNMKGLTKPLAEWLENLPKKEQ
;
A
#
# COMPACT_ATOMS: atom_id res chain seq x y z
N MET A 1 -27.85 -7.68 -7.93
CA MET A 1 -26.69 -8.57 -7.72
C MET A 1 -25.56 -8.08 -8.61
N LEU A 2 -24.41 -7.77 -8.05
CA LEU A 2 -23.25 -7.34 -8.85
C LEU A 2 -22.73 -8.52 -9.69
N ASN A 3 -22.33 -8.25 -10.93
CA ASN A 3 -21.77 -9.26 -11.83
C ASN A 3 -20.37 -8.89 -12.32
N LYS A 4 -20.10 -7.59 -12.47
CA LYS A 4 -18.85 -7.10 -13.07
C LYS A 4 -18.25 -5.95 -12.29
N VAL A 5 -16.94 -6.05 -12.00
CA VAL A 5 -16.16 -4.99 -11.34
C VAL A 5 -14.97 -4.62 -12.22
N ALA A 6 -14.79 -3.33 -12.45
CA ALA A 6 -13.62 -2.81 -13.16
C ALA A 6 -12.72 -2.03 -12.18
N GLY A 7 -11.45 -2.42 -12.09
CA GLY A 7 -10.41 -1.67 -11.41
C GLY A 7 -9.64 -0.80 -12.41
N ILE A 8 -9.57 0.49 -12.16
CA ILE A 8 -8.78 1.40 -12.98
C ILE A 8 -7.63 1.92 -12.13
N LEU A 9 -6.43 1.43 -12.45
CA LEU A 9 -5.21 1.86 -11.79
C LEU A 9 -4.67 3.12 -12.46
N ARG A 10 -4.24 4.05 -11.64
CA ARG A 10 -3.60 5.26 -12.10
C ARG A 10 -2.11 5.08 -12.37
N GLN A 11 -1.46 4.23 -11.58
CA GLN A 11 0.00 4.02 -11.64
C GLN A 11 0.37 2.59 -11.25
N ASP A 12 1.45 2.07 -11.83
CA ASP A 12 2.12 0.84 -11.37
C ASP A 12 2.96 1.15 -10.12
N THR A 13 2.30 1.30 -9.00
CA THR A 13 2.89 1.63 -7.71
C THR A 13 2.32 0.72 -6.62
N ALA A 14 2.94 0.77 -5.43
CA ALA A 14 2.41 0.09 -4.25
C ALA A 14 0.93 0.40 -4.01
N VAL A 15 0.54 1.67 -4.13
CA VAL A 15 -0.85 2.11 -3.94
C VAL A 15 -1.76 1.50 -5.00
N GLY A 16 -1.38 1.56 -6.27
CA GLY A 16 -2.14 0.92 -7.35
C GLY A 16 -2.34 -0.56 -7.09
N TYR A 17 -1.26 -1.27 -6.74
CA TYR A 17 -1.32 -2.71 -6.49
C TYR A 17 -2.15 -3.06 -5.24
N TYR A 18 -1.76 -2.56 -4.05
CA TYR A 18 -2.41 -2.96 -2.79
C TYR A 18 -3.85 -2.48 -2.67
N ARG A 19 -4.18 -1.33 -3.25
CA ARG A 19 -5.49 -0.71 -3.07
C ARG A 19 -6.49 -1.08 -4.15
N ILE A 20 -6.06 -1.28 -5.39
CA ILE A 20 -6.94 -1.61 -6.51
C ILE A 20 -6.61 -2.99 -7.09
N GLY A 21 -5.38 -3.20 -7.57
CA GLY A 21 -5.01 -4.40 -8.30
C GLY A 21 -5.28 -5.68 -7.53
N GLN A 22 -4.68 -5.80 -6.35
CA GLN A 22 -4.85 -6.95 -5.47
C GLN A 22 -6.32 -7.15 -5.03
N VAL A 23 -7.02 -6.05 -4.72
CA VAL A 23 -8.43 -6.08 -4.29
C VAL A 23 -9.29 -6.67 -5.40
N VAL A 24 -9.17 -6.17 -6.62
CA VAL A 24 -9.98 -6.64 -7.77
C VAL A 24 -9.63 -8.09 -8.14
N MET A 25 -8.36 -8.48 -8.08
CA MET A 25 -7.95 -9.88 -8.28
C MET A 25 -8.57 -10.83 -7.26
N PHE A 26 -8.69 -10.42 -6.00
CA PHE A 26 -9.32 -11.23 -4.97
C PHE A 26 -10.84 -11.23 -5.08
N LEU A 27 -11.47 -10.14 -5.49
CA LEU A 27 -12.90 -10.11 -5.83
C LEU A 27 -13.21 -11.15 -6.93
N ASP A 28 -12.42 -11.21 -8.01
CA ASP A 28 -12.57 -12.20 -9.07
C ASP A 28 -12.38 -13.64 -8.57
N LYS A 29 -11.42 -13.84 -7.68
CA LYS A 29 -11.05 -15.18 -7.17
C LYS A 29 -12.07 -15.78 -6.20
N ILE A 30 -12.72 -14.96 -5.35
CA ILE A 30 -13.53 -15.44 -4.22
C ILE A 30 -15.02 -15.14 -4.35
N THR A 31 -15.42 -14.38 -5.35
CA THR A 31 -16.82 -14.06 -5.64
C THR A 31 -17.24 -14.61 -6.99
N LYS A 32 -18.50 -14.35 -7.38
CA LYS A 32 -19.00 -14.66 -8.73
C LYS A 32 -18.78 -13.49 -9.72
N TYR A 33 -18.09 -12.42 -9.28
CA TYR A 33 -17.87 -11.26 -10.13
C TYR A 33 -16.87 -11.58 -11.24
N LYS A 34 -17.13 -11.03 -12.43
CA LYS A 34 -16.16 -10.98 -13.52
C LYS A 34 -15.39 -9.67 -13.39
N CYS A 35 -14.14 -9.76 -12.98
CA CYS A 35 -13.34 -8.58 -12.72
C CYS A 35 -12.35 -8.29 -13.86
N ARG A 36 -12.13 -7.00 -14.13
CA ARG A 36 -11.14 -6.52 -15.09
C ARG A 36 -10.30 -5.43 -14.43
N ILE A 37 -9.04 -5.35 -14.79
CA ILE A 37 -8.09 -4.36 -14.25
C ILE A 37 -7.32 -3.73 -15.40
N THR A 38 -7.12 -2.41 -15.36
CA THR A 38 -6.15 -1.70 -16.20
C THR A 38 -4.84 -1.60 -15.45
N PRO A 39 -3.71 -1.67 -16.06
CA PRO A 39 -3.18 -2.47 -17.19
C PRO A 39 -2.45 -3.74 -16.74
N PHE A 40 -2.59 -4.14 -15.48
CA PHE A 40 -1.79 -5.21 -14.86
C PHE A 40 -2.02 -6.63 -15.39
N THR A 41 -3.09 -6.87 -16.09
CA THR A 41 -3.39 -8.22 -16.58
C THR A 41 -3.13 -8.32 -18.07
N GLY A 42 -1.86 -8.35 -18.45
CA GLY A 42 -1.39 -8.39 -19.83
C GLY A 42 -1.86 -9.56 -20.70
N ARG A 43 -2.57 -10.55 -20.15
CA ARG A 43 -3.00 -11.73 -20.93
C ARG A 43 -4.10 -11.46 -21.95
N ASN A 44 -4.87 -10.38 -21.82
CA ASN A 44 -6.00 -10.08 -22.72
C ASN A 44 -6.06 -8.63 -23.19
N LEU A 45 -5.02 -7.84 -22.96
CA LEU A 45 -4.97 -6.46 -23.41
C LEU A 45 -4.05 -6.34 -24.65
N PRO A 46 -4.41 -5.55 -25.67
CA PRO A 46 -3.55 -5.35 -26.83
C PRO A 46 -2.18 -4.79 -26.41
N LYS A 47 -1.09 -5.21 -27.07
CA LYS A 47 0.29 -4.69 -26.83
C LYS A 47 0.38 -3.16 -26.80
N THR A 48 -0.50 -2.49 -27.53
CA THR A 48 -0.63 -1.02 -27.56
C THR A 48 -0.99 -0.39 -26.22
N ILE A 49 -1.49 -1.15 -25.24
CA ILE A 49 -1.85 -0.64 -23.91
C ILE A 49 -0.62 -0.50 -23.03
N GLY A 50 0.33 -1.44 -23.08
CA GLY A 50 1.63 -1.30 -22.41
C GLY A 50 2.39 -0.08 -22.90
N GLU A 51 2.43 0.15 -24.23
CA GLU A 51 3.07 1.32 -24.81
C GLU A 51 2.37 2.65 -24.42
N THR A 52 1.04 2.64 -24.30
CA THR A 52 0.27 3.82 -23.87
C THR A 52 0.49 4.13 -22.39
N TRP A 53 0.66 3.12 -21.56
CA TRP A 53 0.94 3.27 -20.13
C TRP A 53 2.33 3.85 -19.87
N GLU A 54 3.36 3.33 -20.53
CA GLU A 54 4.74 3.86 -20.43
C GLU A 54 4.85 5.32 -20.89
N LYS A 55 3.96 5.75 -21.80
CA LYS A 55 3.90 7.13 -22.29
C LYS A 55 2.96 8.05 -21.50
N GLY A 56 2.43 7.61 -20.36
CA GLY A 56 1.52 8.40 -19.53
C GLY A 56 0.11 8.59 -20.10
N GLN A 57 -0.27 7.81 -21.10
CA GLN A 57 -1.61 7.85 -21.72
C GLN A 57 -2.57 6.81 -21.10
N ALA A 58 -2.53 6.67 -19.78
CA ALA A 58 -3.25 5.64 -19.04
C ALA A 58 -4.78 5.66 -19.21
N TRP A 59 -5.32 6.79 -19.66
CA TRP A 59 -6.76 7.07 -19.72
C TRP A 59 -7.24 7.25 -21.16
N ASN A 60 -6.87 6.30 -22.03
CA ASN A 60 -7.42 6.25 -23.38
C ASN A 60 -8.91 5.83 -23.33
N ASP A 61 -9.79 6.61 -23.93
CA ASP A 61 -11.24 6.41 -23.87
C ASP A 61 -11.68 5.03 -24.37
N LYS A 62 -11.07 4.53 -25.45
CA LYS A 62 -11.35 3.16 -25.97
C LYS A 62 -11.00 2.08 -24.96
N LEU A 63 -9.92 2.25 -24.21
CA LEU A 63 -9.50 1.32 -23.19
C LEU A 63 -10.42 1.36 -21.98
N LEU A 64 -10.76 2.55 -21.50
CA LEU A 64 -11.70 2.74 -20.41
C LEU A 64 -13.04 2.11 -20.74
N MET A 65 -13.55 2.32 -21.95
CA MET A 65 -14.80 1.73 -22.43
C MET A 65 -14.68 0.19 -22.53
N ALA A 66 -13.56 -0.34 -23.00
CA ALA A 66 -13.36 -1.79 -23.11
C ALA A 66 -13.31 -2.49 -21.73
N ILE A 67 -12.78 -1.84 -20.71
CA ILE A 67 -12.60 -2.41 -19.37
C ILE A 67 -13.83 -2.17 -18.51
N ALA A 68 -14.33 -0.96 -18.46
CA ALA A 68 -15.44 -0.56 -17.59
C ALA A 68 -16.80 -0.74 -18.27
N GLY A 69 -16.83 -0.98 -19.58
CA GLY A 69 -18.06 -1.19 -20.31
C GLY A 69 -18.89 -2.35 -19.77
N GLY A 70 -20.12 -2.06 -19.35
CA GLY A 70 -21.02 -3.01 -18.72
C GLY A 70 -20.59 -3.49 -17.33
N SER A 71 -19.70 -2.76 -16.65
CA SER A 71 -19.39 -3.00 -15.24
C SER A 71 -20.49 -2.43 -14.35
N ASP A 72 -20.77 -3.10 -13.22
CA ASP A 72 -21.69 -2.64 -12.19
C ASP A 72 -20.98 -1.71 -11.19
N VAL A 73 -19.66 -1.90 -11.03
CA VAL A 73 -18.81 -1.07 -10.18
C VAL A 73 -17.53 -0.72 -10.92
N ILE A 74 -17.13 0.54 -10.85
CA ILE A 74 -15.84 1.06 -11.26
C ILE A 74 -15.08 1.47 -10.00
N LEU A 75 -13.94 0.84 -9.75
CA LEU A 75 -13.06 1.12 -8.61
C LEU A 75 -11.81 1.84 -9.09
N THR A 76 -11.53 3.04 -8.55
CA THR A 76 -10.36 3.85 -8.92
C THR A 76 -9.58 4.27 -7.70
N ASN A 77 -8.28 4.56 -7.87
CA ASN A 77 -7.58 5.42 -6.91
C ASN A 77 -8.16 6.84 -6.95
N THR A 78 -7.83 7.65 -5.94
CA THR A 78 -8.22 9.06 -5.91
C THR A 78 -7.75 9.79 -7.17
N ILE A 79 -8.67 10.49 -7.81
CA ILE A 79 -8.43 11.27 -9.01
C ILE A 79 -8.22 12.72 -8.62
N ILE A 80 -7.18 13.34 -9.16
CA ILE A 80 -6.80 14.73 -8.90
C ILE A 80 -6.89 15.62 -10.15
N ASP A 81 -7.13 15.02 -11.30
CA ASP A 81 -7.25 15.69 -12.59
C ASP A 81 -8.73 15.82 -12.99
N ASP A 82 -9.12 16.99 -13.46
CA ASP A 82 -10.50 17.30 -13.78
C ASP A 82 -11.00 16.54 -15.03
N ASP A 83 -10.13 16.40 -16.04
CA ASP A 83 -10.47 15.65 -17.26
C ASP A 83 -10.63 14.17 -16.96
N GLU A 84 -9.84 13.61 -16.04
CA GLU A 84 -10.00 12.23 -15.58
C GLU A 84 -11.34 12.03 -14.83
N ILE A 85 -11.77 13.01 -14.01
CA ILE A 85 -13.07 12.98 -13.34
C ILE A 85 -14.19 12.99 -14.36
N ILE A 86 -14.11 13.86 -15.36
CA ILE A 86 -15.13 13.95 -16.44
C ILE A 86 -15.23 12.60 -17.17
N LYS A 87 -14.10 12.00 -17.56
CA LYS A 87 -14.07 10.69 -18.22
C LYS A 87 -14.74 9.59 -17.39
N ILE A 88 -14.48 9.55 -16.09
CA ILE A 88 -15.17 8.58 -15.21
C ILE A 88 -16.68 8.85 -15.13
N MET A 89 -17.08 10.11 -15.06
CA MET A 89 -18.51 10.46 -15.03
C MET A 89 -19.23 10.07 -16.33
N ASP A 90 -18.60 10.28 -17.49
CA ASP A 90 -19.14 9.84 -18.78
C ASP A 90 -19.21 8.31 -18.86
N LEU A 91 -18.16 7.62 -18.41
CA LEU A 91 -18.12 6.19 -18.36
C LEU A 91 -19.20 5.60 -17.44
N ARG A 92 -19.41 6.23 -16.27
CA ARG A 92 -20.46 5.90 -15.32
C ARG A 92 -21.85 6.09 -15.91
N LYS A 93 -22.09 7.19 -16.62
CA LYS A 93 -23.33 7.46 -17.34
C LYS A 93 -23.64 6.39 -18.37
N TRP A 94 -22.64 6.02 -19.16
CA TRP A 94 -22.79 5.04 -20.22
C TRP A 94 -22.98 3.60 -19.69
N SER A 95 -22.24 3.21 -18.65
CA SER A 95 -22.30 1.86 -18.08
C SER A 95 -23.37 1.67 -17.01
N ASN A 96 -23.95 2.75 -16.50
CA ASN A 96 -24.79 2.77 -15.30
C ASN A 96 -24.10 2.24 -14.04
N ALA A 97 -22.77 2.24 -14.01
CA ALA A 97 -21.97 1.71 -12.91
C ALA A 97 -22.00 2.59 -11.65
N LYS A 98 -21.80 1.98 -10.49
CA LYS A 98 -21.41 2.70 -9.27
C LYS A 98 -19.92 3.05 -9.37
N TRP A 99 -19.55 4.25 -8.96
CA TRP A 99 -18.16 4.66 -8.87
C TRP A 99 -17.69 4.65 -7.43
N VAL A 100 -16.61 3.92 -7.16
CA VAL A 100 -15.97 3.80 -5.85
C VAL A 100 -14.53 4.29 -5.94
N VAL A 101 -14.17 5.19 -5.04
CA VAL A 101 -12.83 5.80 -4.99
C VAL A 101 -12.06 5.26 -3.78
N ASP A 102 -10.82 4.88 -3.98
CA ASP A 102 -9.93 4.42 -2.92
C ASP A 102 -8.88 5.48 -2.59
N ILE A 103 -8.61 5.68 -1.28
CA ILE A 103 -7.61 6.58 -0.74
C ILE A 103 -6.94 5.98 0.50
N ASP A 104 -5.61 5.97 0.54
CA ASP A 104 -4.83 5.45 1.66
C ASP A 104 -3.95 6.48 2.38
N ASP A 105 -3.98 7.74 1.96
CA ASP A 105 -3.20 8.83 2.53
C ASP A 105 -4.03 10.05 2.95
N ASN A 106 -3.49 10.80 3.92
CA ASN A 106 -4.01 12.12 4.27
C ASN A 106 -3.47 13.18 3.30
N LEU A 107 -4.18 13.40 2.20
CA LEU A 107 -3.77 14.35 1.16
C LEU A 107 -3.76 15.81 1.63
N TYR A 108 -4.45 16.16 2.72
CA TYR A 108 -4.47 17.52 3.27
C TYR A 108 -3.26 17.85 4.14
N ALA A 109 -2.57 16.83 4.66
CA ALA A 109 -1.40 16.99 5.52
C ALA A 109 -0.08 16.79 4.79
N ALA A 110 -0.09 16.63 3.47
CA ALA A 110 1.12 16.56 2.67
C ALA A 110 1.94 17.86 2.84
N SER A 111 3.16 17.75 3.38
CA SER A 111 4.06 18.88 3.63
C SER A 111 4.63 19.47 2.34
N ASN A 112 5.23 20.67 2.42
CA ASN A 112 5.88 21.31 1.26
C ASN A 112 7.02 20.49 0.67
N ASP A 113 7.67 19.68 1.50
CA ASP A 113 8.81 18.83 1.14
C ASP A 113 8.37 17.46 0.57
N ASN A 114 7.07 17.18 0.58
CA ASN A 114 6.49 15.99 0.00
C ASN A 114 6.06 16.32 -1.45
N PRO A 115 6.27 15.40 -2.44
CA PRO A 115 5.79 15.56 -3.82
C PRO A 115 4.28 15.85 -3.95
N GLY A 116 3.57 15.99 -2.86
CA GLY A 116 2.18 16.43 -2.75
C GLY A 116 1.87 17.89 -3.09
N GLN A 117 2.80 18.70 -3.62
CA GLN A 117 2.45 20.05 -4.10
C GLN A 117 1.34 20.03 -5.17
N GLY A 118 1.37 19.03 -6.06
CA GLY A 118 0.30 18.80 -7.04
C GLY A 118 -1.04 18.48 -6.39
N VAL A 119 -1.03 17.72 -5.30
CA VAL A 119 -2.23 17.34 -4.54
C VAL A 119 -2.90 18.55 -3.86
N ARG A 120 -2.11 19.50 -3.34
CA ARG A 120 -2.68 20.73 -2.75
C ARG A 120 -3.36 21.61 -3.78
N LYS A 121 -2.78 21.73 -4.99
CA LYS A 121 -3.38 22.46 -6.12
C LYS A 121 -4.66 21.77 -6.59
N ALA A 122 -4.72 20.45 -6.47
CA ALA A 122 -5.86 19.64 -6.87
C ALA A 122 -6.89 19.40 -5.73
N ARG A 123 -6.81 20.11 -4.60
CA ARG A 123 -7.69 19.88 -3.44
C ARG A 123 -9.17 19.91 -3.81
N ALA A 124 -9.60 20.90 -4.59
CA ALA A 124 -10.99 21.02 -5.02
C ALA A 124 -11.44 19.79 -5.84
N ASN A 125 -10.55 19.28 -6.70
CA ASN A 125 -10.84 18.09 -7.51
C ASN A 125 -10.91 16.82 -6.65
N ILE A 126 -10.11 16.70 -5.60
CA ILE A 126 -10.18 15.59 -4.65
C ILE A 126 -11.53 15.62 -3.91
N GLU A 127 -11.93 16.79 -3.41
CA GLU A 127 -13.21 16.97 -2.73
C GLU A 127 -14.39 16.67 -3.66
N ARG A 128 -14.32 17.15 -4.91
CA ARG A 128 -15.28 16.85 -5.97
C ARG A 128 -15.32 15.35 -6.30
N CYS A 129 -14.18 14.71 -6.45
CA CYS A 129 -14.06 13.28 -6.69
C CYS A 129 -14.80 12.47 -5.61
N PHE A 130 -14.56 12.77 -4.33
CA PHE A 130 -15.25 12.10 -3.22
C PHE A 130 -16.73 12.40 -3.15
N GLY A 131 -17.14 13.65 -3.44
CA GLY A 131 -18.54 14.05 -3.47
C GLY A 131 -19.34 13.34 -4.55
N LEU A 132 -18.76 13.15 -5.74
CA LEU A 132 -19.39 12.50 -6.89
C LEU A 132 -19.38 10.97 -6.82
N ALA A 133 -18.43 10.36 -6.11
CA ALA A 133 -18.38 8.92 -5.95
C ALA A 133 -19.56 8.38 -5.14
N ASP A 134 -20.05 7.18 -5.49
CA ASP A 134 -21.10 6.48 -4.75
C ASP A 134 -20.58 6.03 -3.38
N GLY A 135 -19.29 5.69 -3.30
CA GLY A 135 -18.61 5.34 -2.06
C GLY A 135 -17.12 5.62 -2.10
N VAL A 136 -16.54 5.72 -0.90
CA VAL A 136 -15.10 5.91 -0.71
C VAL A 136 -14.54 4.76 0.15
N ILE A 137 -13.44 4.18 -0.29
CA ILE A 137 -12.70 3.20 0.50
C ILE A 137 -11.47 3.88 1.10
N VAL A 138 -11.24 3.64 2.38
CA VAL A 138 -10.08 4.16 3.11
C VAL A 138 -9.33 3.01 3.80
N SER A 139 -8.03 3.19 4.06
CA SER A 139 -7.22 2.14 4.68
C SER A 139 -7.33 2.07 6.21
N VAL A 140 -7.67 3.18 6.88
CA VAL A 140 -7.64 3.29 8.34
C VAL A 140 -8.78 4.18 8.89
N PRO A 141 -9.17 4.00 10.18
CA PRO A 141 -10.25 4.79 10.79
C PRO A 141 -10.00 6.30 10.79
N SER A 142 -8.76 6.74 10.94
CA SER A 142 -8.39 8.17 10.91
C SER A 142 -8.71 8.83 9.56
N LEU A 143 -8.53 8.12 8.46
CA LEU A 143 -8.93 8.60 7.13
C LEU A 143 -10.45 8.64 6.96
N LYS A 144 -11.19 7.65 7.51
CA LYS A 144 -12.65 7.71 7.53
C LYS A 144 -13.13 8.97 8.23
N LYS A 145 -12.60 9.29 9.42
CA LYS A 145 -12.91 10.51 10.16
C LYS A 145 -12.59 11.77 9.34
N LEU A 146 -11.46 11.77 8.62
CA LEU A 146 -11.02 12.92 7.82
C LEU A 146 -11.93 13.19 6.62
N TYR A 147 -12.35 12.13 5.91
CA TYR A 147 -13.05 12.24 4.64
C TYR A 147 -14.57 12.11 4.74
N SER A 148 -15.14 11.78 5.91
CA SER A 148 -16.59 11.63 6.13
C SER A 148 -17.42 12.89 5.83
N LYS A 149 -16.81 14.06 5.83
CA LYS A 149 -17.45 15.32 5.45
C LYS A 149 -17.72 15.45 3.94
N PHE A 150 -17.16 14.57 3.10
CA PHE A 150 -17.32 14.63 1.64
C PHE A 150 -18.15 13.47 1.08
N ASN A 151 -18.27 12.37 1.84
CA ASN A 151 -19.07 11.23 1.43
C ASN A 151 -19.56 10.46 2.65
N ASP A 152 -20.84 10.12 2.69
CA ASP A 152 -21.46 9.39 3.79
C ASP A 152 -21.19 7.88 3.70
N ASN A 153 -20.90 7.37 2.51
CA ASN A 153 -20.65 5.96 2.25
C ASN A 153 -19.13 5.66 2.27
N ILE A 154 -18.53 5.65 3.46
CA ILE A 154 -17.09 5.34 3.62
C ILE A 154 -16.88 3.98 4.24
N TYR A 155 -16.20 3.11 3.52
CA TYR A 155 -15.78 1.79 3.97
C TYR A 155 -14.31 1.78 4.38
N ILE A 156 -14.00 1.18 5.54
CA ILE A 156 -12.61 0.94 5.95
C ILE A 156 -12.21 -0.43 5.41
N ASN A 157 -11.33 -0.44 4.41
CA ASN A 157 -10.68 -1.63 3.90
C ASN A 157 -9.19 -1.56 4.25
N PRO A 158 -8.71 -2.21 5.32
CA PRO A 158 -7.29 -2.21 5.67
C PRO A 158 -6.43 -2.73 4.52
N ASN A 159 -5.17 -2.35 4.50
CA ASN A 159 -4.22 -2.98 3.59
C ASN A 159 -4.11 -4.46 3.91
N GLY A 160 -4.30 -5.29 2.90
CA GLY A 160 -4.19 -6.73 3.02
C GLY A 160 -2.93 -7.28 2.35
N ILE A 161 -2.55 -8.49 2.71
CA ILE A 161 -1.42 -9.20 2.14
C ILE A 161 -1.89 -10.49 1.45
N ASP A 162 -1.48 -10.68 0.21
CA ASP A 162 -1.43 -12.00 -0.40
C ASP A 162 -0.11 -12.67 -0.01
N PHE A 163 -0.15 -13.51 1.00
CA PHE A 163 1.04 -14.19 1.52
C PHE A 163 1.68 -15.17 0.53
N SER A 164 1.02 -15.51 -0.55
CA SER A 164 1.59 -16.39 -1.59
C SER A 164 2.74 -15.74 -2.37
N TRP A 165 2.79 -14.40 -2.38
CA TRP A 165 3.82 -13.62 -3.04
C TRP A 165 5.10 -13.43 -2.21
N PHE A 166 5.01 -13.62 -0.89
CA PHE A 166 6.13 -13.40 0.05
C PHE A 166 6.85 -14.72 0.34
N LYS A 167 7.83 -15.05 -0.47
CA LYS A 167 8.62 -16.29 -0.33
C LYS A 167 10.04 -15.97 0.12
N ALA A 168 10.23 -15.85 1.44
CA ALA A 168 11.57 -15.66 1.98
C ALA A 168 12.43 -16.92 1.77
N LYS A 169 13.64 -16.74 1.26
CA LYS A 169 14.69 -17.76 1.18
C LYS A 169 15.91 -17.23 1.95
N PRO A 170 15.95 -17.40 3.28
CA PRO A 170 17.04 -16.86 4.09
C PRO A 170 18.39 -17.36 3.58
N LYS A 171 19.33 -16.44 3.37
CA LYS A 171 20.72 -16.72 3.00
C LYS A 171 21.59 -16.51 4.23
N LYS A 172 22.63 -17.32 4.42
CA LYS A 172 23.61 -17.09 5.48
C LYS A 172 24.40 -15.81 5.21
N HIS A 173 24.54 -14.97 6.21
CA HIS A 173 25.37 -13.76 6.19
C HIS A 173 26.08 -13.58 7.54
N LYS A 174 27.04 -12.66 7.59
CA LYS A 174 27.69 -12.25 8.84
C LYS A 174 26.95 -11.06 9.44
N GLY A 175 27.10 -10.89 10.76
CA GLY A 175 26.49 -9.77 11.47
C GLY A 175 24.98 -9.78 11.49
N ILE A 176 24.38 -8.65 11.81
CA ILE A 176 22.94 -8.40 11.88
C ILE A 176 22.55 -7.38 10.80
N ARG A 177 21.58 -7.71 9.99
CA ARG A 177 21.05 -6.84 8.95
C ARG A 177 19.76 -6.15 9.42
N ILE A 178 19.86 -4.85 9.66
CA ILE A 178 18.70 -4.01 10.02
C ILE A 178 18.23 -3.29 8.77
N GLY A 179 16.96 -3.41 8.41
CA GLY A 179 16.45 -2.85 7.17
C GLY A 179 15.32 -1.84 7.35
N TRP A 180 15.24 -0.93 6.41
CA TRP A 180 14.13 -0.02 6.21
C TRP A 180 13.68 -0.05 4.76
N ARG A 181 12.37 0.13 4.53
CA ARG A 181 11.84 0.38 3.20
C ARG A 181 10.91 1.59 3.22
N GLY A 182 10.99 2.44 2.22
CA GLY A 182 10.13 3.62 2.13
C GLY A 182 10.40 4.50 0.92
N ALA A 183 9.42 5.34 0.58
CA ALA A 183 9.54 6.35 -0.46
C ALA A 183 10.18 7.64 0.09
N TRP A 184 10.52 8.57 -0.81
CA TRP A 184 11.14 9.86 -0.49
C TRP A 184 10.42 10.67 0.59
N GLY A 185 9.08 10.62 0.63
CA GLY A 185 8.28 11.30 1.65
C GLY A 185 8.50 10.82 3.08
N HIS A 186 9.23 9.72 3.28
CA HIS A 186 9.56 9.11 4.58
C HIS A 186 11.02 9.29 4.99
N LYS A 187 11.83 10.07 4.25
CA LYS A 187 13.23 10.30 4.63
C LYS A 187 13.38 10.93 6.01
N ALA A 188 12.54 11.91 6.35
CA ALA A 188 12.57 12.55 7.65
C ALA A 188 12.26 11.58 8.80
N ASP A 189 11.45 10.54 8.54
CA ASP A 189 11.11 9.53 9.54
C ASP A 189 12.36 8.73 9.99
N LEU A 190 13.33 8.52 9.08
CA LEU A 190 14.57 7.79 9.38
C LEU A 190 15.46 8.53 10.39
N GLU A 191 15.35 9.84 10.52
CA GLU A 191 16.14 10.60 11.50
C GLU A 191 15.84 10.15 12.95
N LEU A 192 14.62 9.58 13.19
CA LEU A 192 14.27 9.02 14.51
C LEU A 192 15.14 7.84 14.93
N VAL A 193 15.59 7.03 13.99
CA VAL A 193 16.35 5.80 14.29
C VAL A 193 17.84 5.97 14.06
N LYS A 194 18.26 6.99 13.32
CA LYS A 194 19.67 7.26 12.97
C LYS A 194 20.65 7.26 14.15
N PRO A 195 20.37 7.95 15.30
CA PRO A 195 21.29 7.92 16.44
C PRO A 195 21.45 6.51 17.04
N ALA A 196 20.35 5.75 17.11
CA ALA A 196 20.39 4.37 17.61
C ALA A 196 21.20 3.46 16.70
N ILE A 197 20.99 3.53 15.37
CA ILE A 197 21.76 2.74 14.40
C ILE A 197 23.25 3.06 14.50
N LYS A 198 23.64 4.34 14.55
CA LYS A 198 25.06 4.73 14.70
C LYS A 198 25.69 4.12 15.94
N LYS A 199 25.05 4.25 17.09
CA LYS A 199 25.54 3.72 18.36
C LYS A 199 25.61 2.18 18.37
N LEU A 200 24.66 1.50 17.73
CA LEU A 200 24.67 0.03 17.63
C LEU A 200 25.81 -0.46 16.74
N LYS A 201 26.13 0.24 15.65
CA LYS A 201 27.28 -0.09 14.77
C LYS A 201 28.63 0.07 15.45
N GLU A 202 28.76 0.93 16.46
CA GLU A 202 30.01 1.04 17.28
C GLU A 202 30.23 -0.19 18.14
N LYS A 203 29.15 -0.94 18.47
CA LYS A 203 29.19 -2.03 19.44
C LYS A 203 29.01 -3.43 18.85
N TYR A 204 28.32 -3.52 17.73
CA TYR A 204 27.89 -4.76 17.10
C TYR A 204 28.21 -4.75 15.60
N ASP A 205 28.42 -5.94 15.04
CA ASP A 205 28.51 -6.12 13.59
C ASP A 205 27.11 -5.95 12.95
N VAL A 206 26.76 -4.70 12.64
CA VAL A 206 25.45 -4.30 12.11
C VAL A 206 25.59 -3.67 10.74
N THR A 207 24.87 -4.19 9.77
CA THR A 207 24.67 -3.60 8.44
C THR A 207 23.30 -2.94 8.36
N PHE A 208 23.24 -1.65 8.03
CA PHE A 208 21.97 -0.94 7.80
C PHE A 208 21.63 -0.91 6.32
N VAL A 209 20.46 -1.47 5.96
CA VAL A 209 20.02 -1.68 4.59
C VAL A 209 18.80 -0.81 4.29
N THR A 210 18.85 -0.05 3.21
CA THR A 210 17.69 0.74 2.75
C THR A 210 17.14 0.19 1.42
N PHE A 211 15.81 0.21 1.29
CA PHE A 211 15.11 -0.19 0.07
C PHE A 211 14.09 0.88 -0.34
N GLY A 212 14.30 1.47 -1.49
CA GLY A 212 13.46 2.53 -2.04
C GLY A 212 14.15 3.88 -2.11
N ALA A 213 13.82 4.80 -1.21
CA ALA A 213 14.50 6.08 -1.15
C ALA A 213 15.91 5.96 -0.57
N GLU A 214 16.86 6.61 -1.21
CA GLU A 214 18.24 6.70 -0.73
C GLU A 214 18.34 7.60 0.50
N HIS A 215 19.21 7.25 1.42
CA HIS A 215 19.52 8.02 2.64
C HIS A 215 21.03 8.07 2.88
N ASP A 216 21.52 9.05 3.62
CA ASP A 216 22.95 9.36 3.77
C ASP A 216 23.72 8.49 4.79
N TYR A 217 23.06 7.59 5.52
CA TYR A 217 23.72 6.77 6.57
C TYR A 217 23.52 5.24 6.45
N TYR A 218 23.13 4.77 5.28
CA TYR A 218 23.04 3.33 4.99
C TYR A 218 24.42 2.70 4.70
N ASP A 219 24.52 1.39 4.85
CA ASP A 219 25.65 0.60 4.38
C ASP A 219 25.37 -0.03 3.01
N GLU A 220 24.11 -0.44 2.80
CA GLU A 220 23.63 -0.98 1.54
C GLU A 220 22.34 -0.27 1.13
N HIS A 221 22.23 0.09 -0.15
CA HIS A 221 21.05 0.68 -0.72
C HIS A 221 20.54 -0.13 -1.91
N HIS A 222 19.23 -0.29 -1.97
CA HIS A 222 18.54 -0.92 -3.07
C HIS A 222 17.41 -0.02 -3.59
N ASN A 223 17.46 0.32 -4.86
CA ASN A 223 16.39 1.08 -5.51
C ASN A 223 15.08 0.29 -5.57
N TRP A 224 13.97 1.02 -5.67
CA TRP A 224 12.67 0.43 -5.97
C TRP A 224 12.75 -0.43 -7.23
N VAL A 225 12.03 -1.53 -7.20
CA VAL A 225 11.76 -2.37 -8.37
C VAL A 225 10.26 -2.35 -8.68
N PRO A 226 9.85 -2.61 -9.92
CA PRO A 226 8.44 -2.70 -10.27
C PRO A 226 7.70 -3.70 -9.40
N PHE A 227 6.43 -3.42 -9.11
CA PHE A 227 5.58 -4.35 -8.34
C PHE A 227 5.27 -5.61 -9.13
N ILE A 228 5.21 -5.52 -10.47
CA ILE A 228 5.02 -6.65 -11.37
C ILE A 228 6.24 -6.75 -12.28
N HIS A 229 6.96 -7.86 -12.17
CA HIS A 229 8.20 -8.07 -12.94
C HIS A 229 7.93 -8.41 -14.40
N ASN A 230 6.94 -9.23 -14.66
CA ASN A 230 6.60 -9.67 -16.02
C ASN A 230 5.07 -9.75 -16.17
N PRO A 231 4.46 -8.93 -17.04
CA PRO A 231 3.02 -8.98 -17.27
C PRO A 231 2.55 -10.33 -17.83
N ASP A 232 3.42 -11.10 -18.46
CA ASP A 232 3.12 -12.43 -18.99
C ASP A 232 3.31 -13.56 -17.95
N GLU A 233 3.98 -13.26 -16.82
CA GLU A 233 4.18 -14.18 -15.70
C GLU A 233 3.60 -13.61 -14.39
N PRO A 234 2.28 -13.59 -14.20
CA PRO A 234 1.64 -12.93 -13.07
C PRO A 234 1.85 -13.64 -11.72
N LYS A 235 2.80 -14.57 -11.63
CA LYS A 235 3.02 -15.40 -10.44
C LYS A 235 3.99 -14.79 -9.43
N GLN A 236 4.72 -13.72 -9.77
CA GLN A 236 5.73 -13.13 -8.89
C GLN A 236 5.72 -11.61 -8.99
N LEU A 237 5.70 -10.96 -7.82
CA LEU A 237 5.91 -9.54 -7.72
C LEU A 237 7.40 -9.29 -7.47
N ALA A 238 8.11 -8.66 -8.39
CA ALA A 238 9.54 -8.36 -8.26
C ALA A 238 9.86 -7.62 -6.96
N TYR A 239 8.94 -6.76 -6.51
CA TYR A 239 9.06 -6.05 -5.25
C TYR A 239 9.13 -7.00 -4.03
N THR A 240 8.21 -7.97 -3.93
CA THR A 240 8.16 -8.88 -2.77
C THR A 240 9.34 -9.83 -2.73
N GLU A 241 9.82 -10.27 -3.90
CA GLU A 241 11.04 -11.06 -4.01
C GLU A 241 12.26 -10.25 -3.60
N LYS A 242 12.38 -9.01 -4.10
CA LYS A 242 13.49 -8.14 -3.72
C LYS A 242 13.48 -7.83 -2.23
N LEU A 243 12.31 -7.55 -1.63
CA LEU A 243 12.18 -7.34 -0.20
C LEU A 243 12.65 -8.56 0.61
N ALA A 244 12.28 -9.77 0.18
CA ALA A 244 12.74 -11.01 0.81
C ALA A 244 14.24 -11.26 0.62
N ASP A 245 14.78 -10.90 -0.55
CA ASP A 245 16.21 -11.07 -0.89
C ASP A 245 17.13 -10.07 -0.18
N LEU A 246 16.60 -9.02 0.46
CA LEU A 246 17.39 -8.16 1.37
C LEU A 246 17.94 -8.94 2.56
N ASN A 247 17.33 -10.08 2.89
CA ASN A 247 17.76 -11.00 3.92
C ASN A 247 17.98 -10.32 5.29
N LEU A 248 16.96 -9.59 5.72
CA LEU A 248 17.01 -8.80 6.94
C LEU A 248 16.77 -9.66 8.19
N ASP A 249 17.46 -9.33 9.28
CA ASP A 249 17.22 -9.89 10.62
C ASP A 249 16.21 -9.08 11.42
N ILE A 250 16.18 -7.76 11.22
CA ILE A 250 15.33 -6.81 11.93
C ILE A 250 14.89 -5.74 10.93
N ALA A 251 13.66 -5.29 11.05
CA ALA A 251 13.14 -4.16 10.27
C ALA A 251 12.78 -2.98 11.17
N VAL A 252 12.96 -1.76 10.67
CA VAL A 252 12.53 -0.53 11.34
C VAL A 252 11.45 0.17 10.53
N VAL A 253 10.41 0.64 11.24
CA VAL A 253 9.30 1.42 10.66
C VAL A 253 9.11 2.69 11.49
N PRO A 254 10.06 3.64 11.40
CA PRO A 254 9.97 4.91 12.09
C PRO A 254 8.93 5.80 11.41
N LEU A 255 8.14 6.52 12.20
CA LEU A 255 7.19 7.54 11.75
C LEU A 255 7.21 8.70 12.74
N ILE A 256 7.57 9.90 12.29
CA ILE A 256 7.46 11.12 13.10
C ILE A 256 5.99 11.40 13.38
N ASP A 257 5.70 11.98 14.54
CA ASP A 257 4.33 12.35 14.90
C ASP A 257 3.88 13.59 14.09
N SER A 258 3.20 13.32 12.98
CA SER A 258 2.63 14.34 12.08
C SER A 258 1.20 13.99 11.70
N ALA A 259 0.43 14.98 11.27
CA ALA A 259 -0.94 14.77 10.79
C ALA A 259 -0.98 13.79 9.58
N TYR A 260 0.09 13.74 8.78
CA TYR A 260 0.24 12.80 7.68
C TYR A 260 0.46 11.37 8.21
N ASN A 261 1.46 11.19 9.08
CA ASN A 261 1.82 9.86 9.58
C ASN A 261 0.78 9.25 10.54
N ARG A 262 -0.03 10.08 11.23
CA ARG A 262 -1.17 9.59 12.03
C ARG A 262 -2.24 8.89 11.18
N CYS A 263 -2.25 9.11 9.87
CA CYS A 263 -3.14 8.46 8.92
C CYS A 263 -2.49 7.30 8.15
N LYS A 264 -1.21 7.00 8.41
CA LYS A 264 -0.53 5.86 7.76
C LYS A 264 -1.07 4.52 8.26
N SER A 265 -1.21 3.60 7.33
CA SER A 265 -1.55 2.21 7.63
C SER A 265 -0.33 1.43 8.14
N ASN A 266 -0.55 0.21 8.52
CA ASN A 266 0.48 -0.74 8.95
C ASN A 266 1.13 -1.53 7.80
N LEU A 267 0.98 -1.13 6.54
CA LEU A 267 1.42 -1.91 5.38
C LEU A 267 2.90 -2.33 5.46
N ALA A 268 3.80 -1.41 5.87
CA ALA A 268 5.22 -1.74 6.01
C ALA A 268 5.46 -2.88 7.01
N ILE A 269 4.75 -2.84 8.13
CA ILE A 269 4.83 -3.89 9.15
C ILE A 269 4.29 -5.21 8.60
N LEU A 270 3.19 -5.17 7.86
CA LEU A 270 2.60 -6.36 7.25
C LEU A 270 3.52 -7.05 6.24
N GLU A 271 4.24 -6.27 5.42
CA GLU A 271 5.18 -6.81 4.46
C GLU A 271 6.37 -7.50 5.14
N PHE A 272 6.97 -6.88 6.16
CA PHE A 272 8.02 -7.52 6.97
C PHE A 272 7.46 -8.72 7.76
N SER A 273 6.24 -8.62 8.25
CA SER A 273 5.57 -9.75 8.91
C SER A 273 5.34 -10.92 7.95
N ALA A 274 5.07 -10.66 6.68
CA ALA A 274 4.87 -11.72 5.68
C ALA A 274 6.13 -12.56 5.48
N ILE A 275 7.31 -11.96 5.58
CA ILE A 275 8.62 -12.64 5.50
C ILE A 275 9.22 -12.99 6.87
N LYS A 276 8.44 -12.83 7.96
CA LYS A 276 8.84 -13.13 9.36
C LYS A 276 10.02 -12.35 9.88
N VAL A 277 10.30 -11.17 9.36
CA VAL A 277 11.32 -10.25 9.88
C VAL A 277 10.70 -9.45 11.03
N PRO A 278 11.24 -9.55 12.27
CA PRO A 278 10.74 -8.81 13.42
C PRO A 278 10.87 -7.31 13.21
N VAL A 279 9.87 -6.55 13.66
CA VAL A 279 9.77 -5.11 13.43
C VAL A 279 9.90 -4.33 14.73
N VAL A 280 10.66 -3.25 14.69
CA VAL A 280 10.60 -2.15 15.66
C VAL A 280 9.95 -0.96 14.95
N ALA A 281 8.87 -0.40 15.50
CA ALA A 281 8.11 0.68 14.87
C ALA A 281 7.77 1.83 15.83
N SER A 282 7.50 3.01 15.27
CA SER A 282 6.85 4.09 16.03
C SER A 282 5.42 3.68 16.42
N PRO A 283 4.97 3.93 17.66
CA PRO A 283 3.62 3.60 18.09
C PRO A 283 2.61 4.61 17.53
N THR A 284 2.00 4.29 16.40
CA THR A 284 0.87 5.07 15.86
C THR A 284 -0.46 4.41 16.20
N GLU A 285 -1.55 5.17 16.16
CA GLU A 285 -2.90 4.66 16.47
C GLU A 285 -3.29 3.46 15.58
N ASN A 286 -2.86 3.49 14.31
CA ASN A 286 -3.19 2.44 13.35
C ASN A 286 -2.26 1.21 13.42
N GLN A 287 -1.25 1.24 14.26
CA GLN A 287 -0.21 0.20 14.37
C GLN A 287 -0.09 -0.40 15.77
N LYS A 288 -0.64 0.25 16.79
CA LYS A 288 -0.44 -0.07 18.24
C LYS A 288 -0.83 -1.48 18.67
N ASP A 289 -1.70 -2.15 17.91
CA ASP A 289 -2.21 -3.49 18.26
C ASP A 289 -1.43 -4.63 17.59
N MET A 290 -0.36 -4.31 16.86
CA MET A 290 0.50 -5.33 16.26
C MET A 290 1.44 -5.95 17.31
N PRO A 291 1.69 -7.28 17.29
CA PRO A 291 2.63 -7.93 18.20
C PRO A 291 4.10 -7.72 17.77
N ILE A 292 4.55 -6.47 17.87
CA ILE A 292 5.90 -6.01 17.48
C ILE A 292 6.52 -5.20 18.61
N SER A 293 7.79 -4.83 18.48
CA SER A 293 8.44 -3.87 19.38
C SER A 293 8.10 -2.44 19.00
N TYR A 294 7.93 -1.57 20.00
CA TYR A 294 7.64 -0.15 19.80
C TYR A 294 8.70 0.75 20.40
N ALA A 295 9.05 1.82 19.68
CA ALA A 295 10.03 2.80 20.10
C ALA A 295 9.54 4.24 19.83
N LYS A 296 9.64 5.12 20.82
CA LYS A 296 9.25 6.53 20.74
C LYS A 296 10.46 7.47 20.79
N THR A 297 11.41 7.16 21.65
CA THR A 297 12.60 7.97 21.91
C THR A 297 13.84 7.29 21.34
N ASN A 298 14.94 8.04 21.20
CA ASN A 298 16.23 7.45 20.80
C ASN A 298 16.67 6.33 21.75
N HIS A 299 16.34 6.45 23.05
CA HIS A 299 16.62 5.42 24.04
C HIS A 299 15.83 4.14 23.76
N ASP A 300 14.54 4.27 23.47
CA ASP A 300 13.69 3.12 23.14
C ASP A 300 14.17 2.44 21.85
N TRP A 301 14.45 3.21 20.78
CA TRP A 301 14.99 2.68 19.53
C TRP A 301 16.27 1.87 19.77
N TYR A 302 17.21 2.43 20.53
CA TYR A 302 18.44 1.71 20.89
C TYR A 302 18.13 0.43 21.66
N GLY A 303 17.33 0.52 22.73
CA GLY A 303 17.03 -0.61 23.62
C GLY A 303 16.29 -1.75 22.93
N GLU A 304 15.25 -1.44 22.14
CA GLU A 304 14.48 -2.47 21.42
C GLU A 304 15.32 -3.14 20.32
N LEU A 305 16.10 -2.37 19.58
CA LEU A 305 17.00 -2.93 18.57
C LEU A 305 18.11 -3.77 19.23
N GLU A 306 18.71 -3.31 20.34
CA GLU A 306 19.76 -4.05 21.05
C GLU A 306 19.25 -5.40 21.59
N LYS A 307 18.03 -5.47 22.13
CA LYS A 307 17.39 -6.72 22.55
C LYS A 307 17.33 -7.70 21.39
N LEU A 308 16.83 -7.26 20.23
CA LEU A 308 16.70 -8.10 19.05
C LEU A 308 18.07 -8.49 18.44
N ILE A 309 19.11 -7.64 18.55
CA ILE A 309 20.47 -7.97 18.10
C ILE A 309 21.05 -9.10 18.95
N LYS A 310 20.90 -9.04 20.26
CA LYS A 310 21.49 -9.99 21.21
C LYS A 310 20.78 -11.34 21.26
N ASP A 311 19.48 -11.35 21.07
CA ASP A 311 18.63 -12.51 21.29
C ASP A 311 18.01 -13.00 19.97
N LYS A 312 18.60 -14.06 19.42
CA LYS A 312 18.12 -14.70 18.19
C LYS A 312 16.76 -15.36 18.38
N GLU A 313 16.52 -15.98 19.52
CA GLU A 313 15.27 -16.68 19.80
C GLU A 313 14.10 -15.67 19.89
N LEU A 314 14.36 -14.53 20.53
CA LEU A 314 13.41 -13.41 20.58
C LEU A 314 13.07 -12.89 19.17
N ARG A 315 14.09 -12.72 18.30
CA ARG A 315 13.87 -12.32 16.89
C ARG A 315 12.95 -13.30 16.17
N GLU A 316 13.27 -14.58 16.24
CA GLU A 316 12.51 -15.64 15.57
C GLU A 316 11.08 -15.72 16.11
N LYS A 317 10.91 -15.66 17.43
CA LYS A 317 9.61 -15.66 18.11
C LYS A 317 8.75 -14.48 17.66
N GLN A 318 9.27 -13.26 17.75
CA GLN A 318 8.54 -12.06 17.35
C GLN A 318 8.16 -12.11 15.86
N GLY A 319 9.09 -12.52 14.99
CA GLY A 319 8.83 -12.67 13.56
C GLY A 319 7.70 -13.68 13.26
N GLN A 320 7.63 -14.78 14.02
CA GLN A 320 6.56 -15.77 13.89
C GLN A 320 5.22 -15.26 14.42
N GLU A 321 5.20 -14.61 15.58
CA GLU A 321 3.99 -14.07 16.20
C GLU A 321 3.34 -13.00 15.34
N GLN A 322 4.12 -12.04 14.83
CA GLN A 322 3.61 -11.00 13.93
C GLN A 322 3.14 -11.58 12.58
N ASN A 323 3.81 -12.60 12.03
CA ASN A 323 3.36 -13.30 10.82
C ASN A 323 2.01 -14.00 11.05
N LYS A 324 1.86 -14.71 12.18
CA LYS A 324 0.60 -15.38 12.56
C LYS A 324 -0.53 -14.36 12.70
N PHE A 325 -0.25 -13.24 13.36
CA PHE A 325 -1.22 -12.14 13.52
C PHE A 325 -1.63 -11.53 12.18
N ALA A 326 -0.66 -11.22 11.32
CA ALA A 326 -0.92 -10.66 9.99
C ALA A 326 -1.74 -11.63 9.12
N ARG A 327 -1.41 -12.92 9.11
CA ARG A 327 -2.17 -13.95 8.39
C ARG A 327 -3.61 -14.09 8.88
N LYS A 328 -3.85 -13.93 10.18
CA LYS A 328 -5.19 -14.01 10.75
C LYS A 328 -6.04 -12.79 10.39
N ASN A 329 -5.48 -11.59 10.50
CA ASN A 329 -6.24 -10.34 10.49
C ASN A 329 -6.16 -9.56 9.16
N TYR A 330 -5.10 -9.79 8.34
CA TYR A 330 -4.80 -8.98 7.16
C TYR A 330 -4.59 -9.81 5.89
N ASN A 331 -5.08 -11.06 5.85
CA ASN A 331 -5.07 -11.80 4.59
C ASN A 331 -6.17 -11.30 3.65
N MET A 332 -5.84 -11.20 2.37
CA MET A 332 -6.74 -10.66 1.36
C MET A 332 -8.07 -11.39 1.26
N LYS A 333 -8.09 -12.73 1.39
CA LYS A 333 -9.34 -13.51 1.33
C LYS A 333 -10.32 -13.10 2.42
N GLY A 334 -9.83 -12.85 3.65
CA GLY A 334 -10.65 -12.42 4.78
C GLY A 334 -11.20 -11.01 4.62
N LEU A 335 -10.38 -10.10 4.08
CA LEU A 335 -10.77 -8.69 3.89
C LEU A 335 -11.69 -8.47 2.68
N THR A 336 -11.57 -9.30 1.65
CA THR A 336 -12.32 -9.11 0.41
C THR A 336 -13.80 -9.47 0.55
N LYS A 337 -14.16 -10.45 1.38
CA LYS A 337 -15.57 -10.88 1.53
C LYS A 337 -16.47 -9.76 2.09
N PRO A 338 -16.13 -9.11 3.23
CA PRO A 338 -16.92 -7.98 3.73
C PRO A 338 -16.95 -6.78 2.76
N LEU A 339 -15.85 -6.56 2.02
CA LEU A 339 -15.83 -5.52 0.99
C LEU A 339 -16.82 -5.83 -0.14
N ALA A 340 -16.90 -7.08 -0.60
CA ALA A 340 -17.86 -7.48 -1.63
C ALA A 340 -19.31 -7.25 -1.17
N GLU A 341 -19.63 -7.61 0.07
CA GLU A 341 -20.94 -7.37 0.67
C GLU A 341 -21.27 -5.87 0.75
N TRP A 342 -20.27 -5.03 1.10
CA TRP A 342 -20.45 -3.58 1.09
C TRP A 342 -20.70 -3.03 -0.32
N LEU A 343 -19.96 -3.48 -1.33
CA LEU A 343 -20.13 -3.06 -2.73
C LEU A 343 -21.52 -3.42 -3.27
N GLU A 344 -22.07 -4.58 -2.90
CA GLU A 344 -23.43 -4.99 -3.28
C GLU A 344 -24.49 -4.05 -2.71
N ASN A 345 -24.35 -3.70 -1.42
CA ASN A 345 -25.31 -2.87 -0.68
C ASN A 345 -25.07 -1.36 -0.85
N LEU A 346 -24.00 -0.94 -1.52
CA LEU A 346 -23.70 0.47 -1.73
C LEU A 346 -24.83 1.12 -2.54
N PRO A 347 -25.48 2.20 -2.04
CA PRO A 347 -26.47 2.93 -2.81
C PRO A 347 -25.78 3.66 -3.98
N LYS A 348 -26.48 3.76 -5.10
CA LYS A 348 -26.04 4.59 -6.21
C LYS A 348 -26.54 6.02 -5.98
N LYS A 349 -25.67 7.00 -6.08
CA LYS A 349 -26.05 8.42 -6.06
C LYS A 349 -26.74 8.79 -7.37
N GLU A 350 -27.81 9.55 -7.27
CA GLU A 350 -28.40 10.23 -8.43
C GLU A 350 -27.39 11.23 -9.02
N GLN A 351 -27.37 11.32 -10.33
CA GLN A 351 -26.44 12.19 -11.08
C GLN A 351 -27.07 13.52 -11.38
#